data_67f5cfc243a8da42d45bdd1b55a65f67
#
_entry.id   67f5cfc243a8da42d45bdd1b55a65f67
#
_cell.length_a   1.000
_cell.length_b   1.000
_cell.length_c   1.000
_cell.angle_alpha   90.00
_cell.angle_beta   90.00
_cell.angle_gamma   90.00
#
_symmetry.space_group_name_H-M   'P 1'
#
loop_
_entity.id
_entity.type
_entity.pdbx_description
1 polymer ?
#
loop_
_entity_poly.entity_id
_entity_poly.type
_entity_poly.pdbx_seq_one_letter_code
_entity_poly.pdbx_strand_id
1 'polypeptide(L)'
;LALQSGKVSAVVVEELIAKAYAENNNSLAAVRSNLKETQSGNAVAIAKGQDELVAQVNKTIDHVQKKDLINKQYLPAAAKYMKTEKKSNTFAKYIPYFFKGIWYTIVITVFSVIIGIVLGIILALMRLSKNPILHWLAVCYIEFIRGTPQMVQILFVYFGIGYLISNLSALVAGIIAIGLNSGAYVAEDIRSGIDSLPKGQMEAARSLGLSRQKAFRYVIIPQA
;
A
#
# COMPACT_ATOMS: atom_id res chain seq x y z
N LEU A 1 -22.61 -10.94 1.78
CA LEU A 1 -22.25 -10.69 0.37
C LEU A 1 -22.06 -11.98 -0.43
N ALA A 2 -21.26 -12.97 0.02
CA ALA A 2 -21.03 -14.22 -0.71
C ALA A 2 -22.31 -15.07 -0.83
N LEU A 3 -23.12 -15.16 0.23
CA LEU A 3 -24.40 -15.85 0.24
C LEU A 3 -25.41 -15.20 -0.73
N GLN A 4 -25.51 -13.88 -0.72
CA GLN A 4 -26.42 -13.14 -1.62
C GLN A 4 -25.99 -13.17 -3.09
N SER A 5 -24.69 -13.34 -3.35
CA SER A 5 -24.17 -13.48 -4.72
C SER A 5 -24.22 -14.92 -5.25
N GLY A 6 -24.75 -15.87 -4.47
CA GLY A 6 -24.82 -17.29 -4.85
C GLY A 6 -23.48 -18.02 -4.87
N LYS A 7 -22.40 -17.40 -4.35
CA LYS A 7 -21.08 -18.03 -4.30
C LYS A 7 -20.97 -19.12 -3.24
N VAL A 8 -21.82 -19.05 -2.22
CA VAL A 8 -21.96 -20.06 -1.16
C VAL A 8 -23.41 -20.28 -0.85
N SER A 9 -23.78 -21.50 -0.44
CA SER A 9 -25.17 -21.87 -0.13
C SER A 9 -25.55 -21.59 1.31
N ALA A 10 -24.59 -21.50 2.24
CA ALA A 10 -24.78 -21.20 3.64
C ALA A 10 -23.55 -20.51 4.25
N VAL A 11 -23.75 -19.76 5.32
CA VAL A 11 -22.69 -19.12 6.10
C VAL A 11 -22.94 -19.36 7.58
N VAL A 12 -21.93 -19.78 8.33
CA VAL A 12 -22.00 -19.93 9.78
C VAL A 12 -21.51 -18.63 10.41
N VAL A 13 -22.36 -18.01 11.24
CA VAL A 13 -22.07 -16.77 11.96
C VAL A 13 -22.74 -16.81 13.32
N GLU A 14 -22.42 -15.87 14.20
CA GLU A 14 -23.10 -15.70 15.49
C GLU A 14 -24.61 -15.53 15.33
N GLU A 15 -25.40 -16.13 16.24
CA GLU A 15 -26.87 -16.13 16.20
C GLU A 15 -27.47 -14.72 16.10
N LEU A 16 -26.95 -13.76 16.87
CA LEU A 16 -27.42 -12.39 16.86
C LEU A 16 -27.19 -11.70 15.51
N ILE A 17 -26.04 -11.96 14.91
CA ILE A 17 -25.68 -11.41 13.60
C ILE A 17 -26.56 -12.05 12.51
N ALA A 18 -26.75 -13.38 12.54
CA ALA A 18 -27.63 -14.08 11.62
C ALA A 18 -29.06 -13.53 11.66
N LYS A 19 -29.62 -13.35 12.86
CA LYS A 19 -30.98 -12.79 13.05
C LYS A 19 -31.08 -11.35 12.52
N ALA A 20 -30.11 -10.49 12.83
CA ALA A 20 -30.11 -9.11 12.38
C ALA A 20 -30.09 -8.98 10.86
N TYR A 21 -29.33 -9.83 10.17
CA TYR A 21 -29.34 -9.86 8.71
C TYR A 21 -30.61 -10.46 8.12
N ALA A 22 -31.20 -11.49 8.75
CA ALA A 22 -32.45 -12.10 8.29
C ALA A 22 -33.66 -11.18 8.45
N GLU A 23 -33.74 -10.39 9.53
CA GLU A 23 -34.83 -9.43 9.74
C GLU A 23 -34.92 -8.35 8.66
N ASN A 24 -33.79 -7.96 8.07
CA ASN A 24 -33.76 -6.93 7.02
C ASN A 24 -33.65 -7.49 5.60
N ASN A 25 -33.62 -8.79 5.44
CA ASN A 25 -33.46 -9.41 4.12
C ASN A 25 -34.29 -10.64 3.97
N ASN A 26 -35.43 -10.51 3.29
CA ASN A 26 -36.39 -11.59 3.03
C ASN A 26 -35.81 -12.78 2.24
N SER A 27 -34.62 -12.65 1.66
CA SER A 27 -33.94 -13.75 0.95
C SER A 27 -33.00 -14.55 1.86
N LEU A 28 -32.90 -14.19 3.15
CA LEU A 28 -32.04 -14.88 4.12
C LEU A 28 -32.90 -15.45 5.24
N ALA A 29 -32.55 -16.63 5.69
CA ALA A 29 -33.15 -17.28 6.86
C ALA A 29 -32.04 -17.58 7.89
N ALA A 30 -32.28 -17.21 9.14
CA ALA A 30 -31.40 -17.60 10.24
C ALA A 30 -31.87 -18.95 10.78
N VAL A 31 -31.04 -19.99 10.65
CA VAL A 31 -31.31 -21.35 11.13
C VAL A 31 -30.32 -21.66 12.26
N ARG A 32 -30.84 -22.18 13.37
CA ARG A 32 -29.99 -22.66 14.46
C ARG A 32 -29.22 -23.88 14.04
N SER A 33 -27.90 -23.83 14.18
CA SER A 33 -27.05 -24.99 14.00
C SER A 33 -26.98 -25.81 15.30
N ASN A 34 -26.82 -27.13 15.19
CA ASN A 34 -26.56 -27.99 16.33
C ASN A 34 -25.06 -28.03 16.69
N LEU A 35 -24.27 -27.08 16.21
CA LEU A 35 -22.87 -26.96 16.56
C LEU A 35 -22.78 -26.53 18.02
N LYS A 36 -22.05 -27.30 18.83
CA LYS A 36 -21.76 -26.90 20.22
C LYS A 36 -20.85 -25.67 20.19
N GLU A 37 -21.36 -24.52 20.61
CA GLU A 37 -20.52 -23.37 20.90
C GLU A 37 -19.69 -23.65 22.16
N THR A 38 -18.38 -23.62 22.03
CA THR A 38 -17.44 -23.68 23.15
C THR A 38 -17.16 -22.28 23.72
N GLN A 39 -17.89 -21.27 23.28
CA GLN A 39 -17.63 -19.89 23.63
C GLN A 39 -18.49 -19.44 24.82
N SER A 40 -17.83 -19.02 25.87
CA SER A 40 -18.35 -18.12 26.87
C SER A 40 -18.61 -16.75 26.19
N GLY A 41 -19.77 -16.16 26.48
CA GLY A 41 -20.17 -14.85 25.90
C GLY A 41 -19.15 -13.72 26.10
N ASN A 42 -19.49 -12.56 25.58
CA ASN A 42 -18.64 -11.35 25.72
C ASN A 42 -18.53 -10.93 27.20
N ALA A 43 -17.31 -10.55 27.62
CA ALA A 43 -17.03 -10.03 28.93
C ALA A 43 -16.62 -8.55 28.88
N VAL A 44 -16.93 -7.81 29.93
CA VAL A 44 -16.48 -6.42 30.11
C VAL A 44 -15.26 -6.43 31.03
N ALA A 45 -14.12 -5.91 30.55
CA ALA A 45 -12.92 -5.73 31.35
C ALA A 45 -12.93 -4.37 32.04
N ILE A 46 -12.70 -4.36 33.36
CA ILE A 46 -12.65 -3.15 34.18
C ILE A 46 -11.34 -3.16 34.99
N ALA A 47 -10.75 -1.99 35.21
CA ALA A 47 -9.52 -1.87 35.99
C ALA A 47 -9.74 -2.37 37.44
N LYS A 48 -8.70 -3.02 38.01
CA LYS A 48 -8.75 -3.52 39.39
C LYS A 48 -8.99 -2.38 40.39
N GLY A 49 -9.82 -2.65 41.42
CA GLY A 49 -10.14 -1.69 42.47
C GLY A 49 -11.32 -0.75 42.17
N GLN A 50 -12.05 -1.00 41.07
CA GLN A 50 -13.26 -0.23 40.74
C GLN A 50 -14.55 -1.04 41.00
N ASP A 51 -14.72 -1.49 42.25
CA ASP A 51 -15.81 -2.39 42.64
C ASP A 51 -17.19 -1.76 42.46
N GLU A 52 -17.30 -0.46 42.68
CA GLU A 52 -18.55 0.28 42.48
C GLU A 52 -18.97 0.30 40.99
N LEU A 53 -18.00 0.49 40.08
CA LEU A 53 -18.24 0.43 38.62
C LEU A 53 -18.63 -0.98 38.19
N VAL A 54 -17.99 -2.02 38.74
CA VAL A 54 -18.35 -3.42 38.49
C VAL A 54 -19.80 -3.68 38.90
N ALA A 55 -20.20 -3.22 40.09
CA ALA A 55 -21.57 -3.37 40.58
C ALA A 55 -22.61 -2.68 39.66
N GLN A 56 -22.32 -1.46 39.21
CA GLN A 56 -23.18 -0.74 38.27
C GLN A 56 -23.31 -1.42 36.91
N VAL A 57 -22.17 -1.92 36.35
CA VAL A 57 -22.16 -2.65 35.07
C VAL A 57 -22.96 -3.94 35.21
N ASN A 58 -22.77 -4.73 36.28
CA ASN A 58 -23.53 -5.96 36.49
C ASN A 58 -25.04 -5.67 36.63
N LYS A 59 -25.41 -4.65 37.35
CA LYS A 59 -26.81 -4.24 37.48
C LYS A 59 -27.43 -3.87 36.13
N THR A 60 -26.69 -3.23 35.28
CA THR A 60 -27.11 -2.88 33.90
C THR A 60 -27.27 -4.13 33.04
N ILE A 61 -26.30 -5.06 33.10
CA ILE A 61 -26.37 -6.35 32.39
C ILE A 61 -27.58 -7.15 32.83
N ASP A 62 -27.82 -7.27 34.12
CA ASP A 62 -28.99 -7.94 34.68
C ASP A 62 -30.30 -7.31 34.18
N HIS A 63 -30.39 -5.99 34.15
CA HIS A 63 -31.55 -5.29 33.65
C HIS A 63 -31.82 -5.58 32.18
N VAL A 64 -30.76 -5.57 31.34
CA VAL A 64 -30.84 -5.86 29.92
C VAL A 64 -31.29 -7.30 29.69
N GLN A 65 -30.75 -8.26 30.44
CA GLN A 65 -31.11 -9.68 30.34
C GLN A 65 -32.52 -9.97 30.82
N LYS A 66 -32.90 -9.48 32.01
CA LYS A 66 -34.25 -9.69 32.57
C LYS A 66 -35.38 -9.14 31.72
N LYS A 67 -35.14 -8.01 31.05
CA LYS A 67 -36.14 -7.39 30.14
C LYS A 67 -36.02 -7.86 28.69
N ASP A 68 -35.05 -8.72 28.40
CA ASP A 68 -34.75 -9.21 27.01
C ASP A 68 -34.60 -8.03 26.02
N LEU A 69 -33.92 -6.97 26.45
CA LEU A 69 -33.78 -5.75 25.67
C LEU A 69 -32.95 -5.95 24.42
N ILE A 70 -32.03 -6.94 24.42
CA ILE A 70 -31.24 -7.27 23.27
C ILE A 70 -32.16 -7.68 22.09
N ASN A 71 -33.07 -8.61 22.31
CA ASN A 71 -33.95 -9.09 21.25
C ASN A 71 -35.08 -8.13 20.93
N LYS A 72 -35.66 -7.48 21.95
CA LYS A 72 -36.84 -6.61 21.80
C LYS A 72 -36.52 -5.21 21.29
N GLN A 73 -35.39 -4.65 21.66
CA GLN A 73 -35.07 -3.26 21.36
C GLN A 73 -33.78 -3.06 20.58
N TYR A 74 -32.66 -3.66 21.01
CA TYR A 74 -31.38 -3.36 20.43
C TYR A 74 -31.16 -4.08 19.08
N LEU A 75 -31.60 -5.32 18.94
CA LEU A 75 -31.48 -6.06 17.69
C LEU A 75 -32.29 -5.42 16.55
N PRO A 76 -33.59 -5.07 16.73
CA PRO A 76 -34.36 -4.38 15.68
C PRO A 76 -33.81 -2.99 15.36
N ALA A 77 -33.27 -2.27 16.36
CA ALA A 77 -32.63 -0.97 16.13
C ALA A 77 -31.32 -1.12 15.32
N ALA A 78 -30.47 -2.08 15.67
CA ALA A 78 -29.23 -2.36 14.95
C ALA A 78 -29.51 -2.87 13.51
N ALA A 79 -30.54 -3.69 13.35
CA ALA A 79 -30.96 -4.21 12.07
C ALA A 79 -31.31 -3.11 11.04
N LYS A 80 -31.82 -1.94 11.48
CA LYS A 80 -32.06 -0.78 10.60
C LYS A 80 -30.78 -0.26 9.94
N TYR A 81 -29.65 -0.40 10.60
CA TYR A 81 -28.34 0.03 10.08
C TYR A 81 -27.62 -1.07 9.29
N MET A 82 -28.04 -2.33 9.44
CA MET A 82 -27.53 -3.46 8.68
C MET A 82 -28.24 -3.66 7.33
N LYS A 83 -28.91 -2.62 6.83
CA LYS A 83 -29.50 -2.66 5.49
C LYS A 83 -28.41 -2.96 4.48
N THR A 84 -28.44 -4.13 3.92
CA THR A 84 -27.63 -4.45 2.76
C THR A 84 -28.16 -3.58 1.62
N GLU A 85 -27.44 -2.52 1.27
CA GLU A 85 -27.76 -1.82 0.02
C GLU A 85 -27.87 -2.88 -1.08
N LYS A 86 -29.04 -2.96 -1.73
CA LYS A 86 -29.16 -3.73 -2.97
C LYS A 86 -27.99 -3.28 -3.83
N LYS A 87 -27.02 -4.17 -4.06
CA LYS A 87 -25.96 -3.89 -5.01
C LYS A 87 -26.64 -3.52 -6.31
N SER A 88 -26.79 -2.26 -6.57
CA SER A 88 -26.84 -1.76 -7.92
C SER A 88 -25.53 -2.23 -8.54
N ASN A 89 -25.59 -3.26 -9.37
CA ASN A 89 -24.44 -3.76 -10.15
C ASN A 89 -24.01 -2.75 -11.21
N THR A 90 -24.14 -1.48 -10.92
CA THR A 90 -23.82 -0.43 -11.87
C THR A 90 -22.34 -0.15 -11.72
N PHE A 91 -21.54 -0.81 -12.55
CA PHE A 91 -20.12 -0.51 -12.76
C PHE A 91 -19.89 1.01 -12.86
N ALA A 92 -20.86 1.75 -13.40
CA ALA A 92 -20.88 3.20 -13.45
C ALA A 92 -20.60 3.91 -12.10
N LYS A 93 -21.04 3.34 -10.96
CA LYS A 93 -20.74 3.90 -9.62
C LYS A 93 -19.25 3.93 -9.30
N TYR A 94 -18.47 3.00 -9.89
CA TYR A 94 -17.04 2.86 -9.62
C TYR A 94 -16.15 3.61 -10.62
N ILE A 95 -16.70 4.05 -11.75
CA ILE A 95 -15.96 4.79 -12.79
C ILE A 95 -15.18 5.99 -12.23
N PRO A 96 -15.74 6.86 -11.36
CA PRO A 96 -14.99 7.99 -10.81
C PRO A 96 -13.77 7.57 -9.99
N TYR A 97 -13.86 6.43 -9.27
CA TYR A 97 -12.73 5.89 -8.50
C TYR A 97 -11.60 5.38 -9.41
N PHE A 98 -11.95 4.77 -10.56
CA PHE A 98 -10.97 4.37 -11.56
C PHE A 98 -10.23 5.58 -12.14
N PHE A 99 -10.94 6.62 -12.54
CA PHE A 99 -10.31 7.84 -13.04
C PHE A 99 -9.42 8.51 -11.99
N LYS A 100 -9.87 8.55 -10.76
CA LYS A 100 -9.06 9.06 -9.64
C LYS A 100 -7.80 8.22 -9.44
N GLY A 101 -7.91 6.89 -9.50
CA GLY A 101 -6.76 5.97 -9.41
C GLY A 101 -5.77 6.20 -10.56
N ILE A 102 -6.26 6.28 -11.81
CA ILE A 102 -5.44 6.57 -12.99
C ILE A 102 -4.71 7.90 -12.81
N TRP A 103 -5.40 8.94 -12.36
CA TRP A 103 -4.79 10.25 -12.10
C TRP A 103 -3.63 10.16 -11.10
N TYR A 104 -3.83 9.50 -9.95
CA TYR A 104 -2.75 9.31 -8.98
C TYR A 104 -1.58 8.53 -9.56
N THR A 105 -1.85 7.49 -10.34
CA THR A 105 -0.81 6.71 -11.01
C THR A 105 0.01 7.59 -11.95
N ILE A 106 -0.63 8.41 -12.79
CA ILE A 106 0.05 9.33 -13.70
C ILE A 106 0.91 10.34 -12.93
N VAL A 107 0.36 10.95 -11.87
CA VAL A 107 1.09 11.91 -11.04
C VAL A 107 2.32 11.26 -10.41
N ILE A 108 2.16 10.11 -9.76
CA ILE A 108 3.29 9.39 -9.15
C ILE A 108 4.34 9.06 -10.21
N THR A 109 3.92 8.49 -11.35
CA THR A 109 4.84 8.08 -12.41
C THR A 109 5.64 9.26 -12.95
N VAL A 110 4.97 10.35 -13.35
CA VAL A 110 5.63 11.52 -13.95
C VAL A 110 6.67 12.11 -13.00
N PHE A 111 6.29 12.38 -11.76
CA PHE A 111 7.22 12.98 -10.80
C PHE A 111 8.35 12.03 -10.40
N SER A 112 8.06 10.74 -10.21
CA SER A 112 9.10 9.75 -9.90
C SER A 112 10.07 9.54 -11.04
N VAL A 113 9.60 9.54 -12.30
CA VAL A 113 10.47 9.44 -13.49
C VAL A 113 11.38 10.66 -13.61
N ILE A 114 10.87 11.85 -13.39
CA ILE A 114 11.70 13.07 -13.42
C ILE A 114 12.80 13.00 -12.37
N ILE A 115 12.45 12.66 -11.12
CA ILE A 115 13.44 12.49 -10.04
C ILE A 115 14.42 11.36 -10.41
N GLY A 116 13.91 10.24 -10.92
CA GLY A 116 14.73 9.08 -11.31
C GLY A 116 15.73 9.39 -12.41
N ILE A 117 15.32 10.11 -13.46
CA ILE A 117 16.21 10.51 -14.55
C ILE A 117 17.32 11.45 -14.04
N VAL A 118 16.94 12.51 -13.31
CA VAL A 118 17.90 13.47 -12.79
C VAL A 118 18.92 12.82 -11.86
N LEU A 119 18.43 12.06 -10.89
CA LEU A 119 19.28 11.34 -9.94
C LEU A 119 20.11 10.24 -10.63
N GLY A 120 19.51 9.51 -11.56
CA GLY A 120 20.18 8.45 -12.31
C GLY A 120 21.34 8.97 -13.13
N ILE A 121 21.18 10.10 -13.85
CA ILE A 121 22.27 10.74 -14.58
C ILE A 121 23.40 11.13 -13.63
N ILE A 122 23.08 11.77 -12.49
CA ILE A 122 24.07 12.18 -11.49
C ILE A 122 24.87 10.96 -10.99
N LEU A 123 24.16 9.91 -10.60
CA LEU A 123 24.76 8.68 -10.10
C LEU A 123 25.61 7.96 -11.16
N ALA A 124 25.16 7.94 -12.42
CA ALA A 124 25.91 7.37 -13.53
C ALA A 124 27.23 8.16 -13.76
N LEU A 125 27.17 9.48 -13.76
CA LEU A 125 28.35 10.32 -13.87
C LEU A 125 29.32 10.12 -12.70
N MET A 126 28.80 10.02 -11.48
CA MET A 126 29.62 9.73 -10.28
C MET A 126 30.28 8.35 -10.42
N ARG A 127 29.56 7.32 -10.87
CA ARG A 127 30.07 5.96 -11.04
C ARG A 127 31.13 5.87 -12.14
N LEU A 128 31.04 6.68 -13.19
CA LEU A 128 32.01 6.78 -14.27
C LEU A 128 33.18 7.71 -13.94
N SER A 129 33.15 8.39 -12.81
CA SER A 129 34.19 9.31 -12.37
C SER A 129 35.49 8.58 -12.04
N LYS A 130 36.64 9.25 -12.29
CA LYS A 130 37.95 8.80 -11.82
C LYS A 130 38.17 9.05 -10.34
N ASN A 131 37.37 9.89 -9.70
CA ASN A 131 37.46 10.14 -8.26
C ASN A 131 36.91 8.93 -7.50
N PRO A 132 37.74 8.23 -6.70
CA PRO A 132 37.32 7.02 -6.00
C PRO A 132 36.20 7.28 -5.01
N ILE A 133 36.15 8.45 -4.37
CA ILE A 133 35.11 8.78 -3.40
C ILE A 133 33.74 8.87 -4.09
N LEU A 134 33.65 9.60 -5.22
CA LEU A 134 32.41 9.71 -5.98
C LEU A 134 31.96 8.36 -6.54
N HIS A 135 32.91 7.59 -7.07
CA HIS A 135 32.63 6.24 -7.57
C HIS A 135 32.02 5.35 -6.49
N TRP A 136 32.69 5.24 -5.34
CA TRP A 136 32.22 4.37 -4.27
C TRP A 136 30.89 4.82 -3.65
N LEU A 137 30.66 6.12 -3.49
CA LEU A 137 29.38 6.63 -3.03
C LEU A 137 28.23 6.22 -3.97
N ALA A 138 28.43 6.35 -5.30
CA ALA A 138 27.43 5.94 -6.27
C ALA A 138 27.22 4.43 -6.24
N VAL A 139 28.30 3.63 -6.18
CA VAL A 139 28.18 2.16 -6.08
C VAL A 139 27.42 1.76 -4.84
N CYS A 140 27.77 2.26 -3.65
CA CYS A 140 27.09 1.92 -2.42
C CYS A 140 25.59 2.26 -2.49
N TYR A 141 25.22 3.43 -2.99
CA TYR A 141 23.83 3.81 -3.16
C TYR A 141 23.08 2.87 -4.10
N ILE A 142 23.64 2.65 -5.32
CA ILE A 142 23.00 1.85 -6.35
C ILE A 142 22.80 0.41 -5.87
N GLU A 143 23.83 -0.21 -5.30
CA GLU A 143 23.76 -1.60 -4.81
C GLU A 143 22.78 -1.73 -3.62
N PHE A 144 22.79 -0.77 -2.69
CA PHE A 144 21.87 -0.77 -1.56
C PHE A 144 20.42 -0.66 -2.01
N ILE A 145 20.11 0.30 -2.89
CA ILE A 145 18.74 0.53 -3.37
C ILE A 145 18.25 -0.65 -4.22
N ARG A 146 19.08 -1.19 -5.11
CA ARG A 146 18.72 -2.34 -5.96
C ARG A 146 18.71 -3.67 -5.19
N GLY A 147 19.46 -3.76 -4.09
CA GLY A 147 19.50 -4.93 -3.21
C GLY A 147 18.36 -5.00 -2.19
N THR A 148 17.56 -3.95 -2.07
CA THR A 148 16.44 -3.91 -1.10
C THR A 148 15.08 -3.90 -1.81
N PRO A 149 14.04 -4.59 -1.25
CA PRO A 149 12.71 -4.58 -1.84
C PRO A 149 12.09 -3.17 -1.87
N GLN A 150 11.58 -2.74 -3.01
CA GLN A 150 10.98 -1.40 -3.19
C GLN A 150 9.88 -1.10 -2.17
N MET A 151 9.07 -2.10 -1.81
CA MET A 151 8.00 -1.92 -0.81
C MET A 151 8.57 -1.51 0.55
N VAL A 152 9.71 -2.08 0.96
CA VAL A 152 10.40 -1.72 2.20
C VAL A 152 10.87 -0.27 2.15
N GLN A 153 11.39 0.17 1.01
CA GLN A 153 11.82 1.56 0.81
C GLN A 153 10.66 2.54 0.93
N ILE A 154 9.49 2.23 0.32
CA ILE A 154 8.28 3.05 0.44
C ILE A 154 7.83 3.16 1.90
N LEU A 155 7.77 2.03 2.62
CA LEU A 155 7.39 2.00 4.02
C LEU A 155 8.38 2.78 4.90
N PHE A 156 9.68 2.66 4.63
CA PHE A 156 10.72 3.41 5.35
C PHE A 156 10.60 4.92 5.13
N VAL A 157 10.37 5.36 3.89
CA VAL A 157 10.18 6.80 3.59
C VAL A 157 8.90 7.30 4.25
N TYR A 158 7.80 6.55 4.17
CA TYR A 158 6.51 6.99 4.71
C TYR A 158 6.49 7.01 6.24
N PHE A 159 6.92 5.94 6.91
CA PHE A 159 6.88 5.83 8.35
C PHE A 159 8.15 6.37 9.03
N GLY A 160 9.34 6.11 8.47
CA GLY A 160 10.60 6.52 9.05
C GLY A 160 10.84 8.03 8.85
N ILE A 161 10.90 8.48 7.61
CA ILE A 161 11.11 9.91 7.30
C ILE A 161 9.86 10.72 7.64
N GLY A 162 8.66 10.16 7.41
CA GLY A 162 7.39 10.78 7.75
C GLY A 162 7.22 11.08 9.24
N TYR A 163 7.84 10.29 10.12
CA TYR A 163 7.89 10.58 11.55
C TYR A 163 8.73 11.82 11.88
N LEU A 164 9.81 12.03 11.12
CA LEU A 164 10.71 13.19 11.30
C LEU A 164 10.15 14.47 10.66
N ILE A 165 9.40 14.30 9.56
CA ILE A 165 8.79 15.42 8.83
C ILE A 165 7.28 15.38 9.09
N SER A 166 6.80 16.22 10.00
CA SER A 166 5.36 16.34 10.27
C SER A 166 4.56 16.60 8.98
N ASN A 167 3.50 15.82 8.73
CA ASN A 167 2.60 15.93 7.58
C ASN A 167 3.14 15.47 6.21
N LEU A 168 4.10 14.54 6.15
CA LEU A 168 4.46 13.91 4.88
C LEU A 168 3.28 13.06 4.36
N SER A 169 2.65 13.47 3.26
CA SER A 169 1.55 12.72 2.68
C SER A 169 2.04 11.42 2.04
N ALA A 170 1.18 10.38 2.03
CA ALA A 170 1.51 9.10 1.40
C ALA A 170 1.85 9.24 -0.09
N LEU A 171 1.21 10.19 -0.79
CA LEU A 171 1.50 10.50 -2.19
C LEU A 171 2.94 11.00 -2.37
N VAL A 172 3.35 11.97 -1.56
CA VAL A 172 4.71 12.56 -1.63
C VAL A 172 5.75 11.53 -1.23
N ALA A 173 5.51 10.77 -0.16
CA ALA A 173 6.39 9.69 0.26
C ALA A 173 6.58 8.63 -0.84
N GLY A 174 5.50 8.26 -1.52
CA GLY A 174 5.53 7.34 -2.66
C GLY A 174 6.37 7.89 -3.82
N ILE A 175 6.15 9.15 -4.21
CA ILE A 175 6.92 9.82 -5.28
C ILE A 175 8.42 9.83 -4.96
N ILE A 176 8.78 10.21 -3.73
CA ILE A 176 10.18 10.23 -3.30
C ILE A 176 10.80 8.83 -3.33
N ALA A 177 10.15 7.85 -2.70
CA ALA A 177 10.68 6.50 -2.62
C ALA A 177 10.85 5.86 -3.99
N ILE A 178 9.84 5.99 -4.87
CA ILE A 178 9.88 5.44 -6.23
C ILE A 178 10.92 6.19 -7.07
N GLY A 179 11.02 7.52 -6.93
CA GLY A 179 12.01 8.32 -7.64
C GLY A 179 13.45 7.98 -7.25
N LEU A 180 13.72 7.79 -5.95
CA LEU A 180 15.02 7.32 -5.46
C LEU A 180 15.36 5.93 -6.00
N ASN A 181 14.40 5.01 -5.95
CA ASN A 181 14.57 3.67 -6.51
C ASN A 181 14.85 3.72 -8.01
N SER A 182 14.03 4.44 -8.78
CA SER A 182 14.21 4.59 -10.23
C SER A 182 15.57 5.19 -10.60
N GLY A 183 16.08 6.13 -9.80
CA GLY A 183 17.40 6.72 -10.02
C GLY A 183 18.54 5.69 -10.00
N ALA A 184 18.46 4.70 -9.12
CA ALA A 184 19.46 3.61 -9.07
C ALA A 184 19.40 2.73 -10.31
N TYR A 185 18.20 2.41 -10.82
CA TYR A 185 18.04 1.62 -12.05
C TYR A 185 18.47 2.40 -13.27
N VAL A 186 18.05 3.65 -13.43
CA VAL A 186 18.47 4.51 -14.55
C VAL A 186 19.99 4.68 -14.59
N ALA A 187 20.65 4.83 -13.43
CA ALA A 187 22.11 4.92 -13.37
C ALA A 187 22.78 3.65 -13.90
N GLU A 188 22.24 2.49 -13.56
CA GLU A 188 22.77 1.20 -14.01
C GLU A 188 22.48 0.95 -15.49
N ASP A 189 21.31 1.35 -15.98
CA ASP A 189 20.95 1.26 -17.39
C ASP A 189 21.90 2.12 -18.24
N ILE A 190 22.16 3.37 -17.83
CA ILE A 190 23.14 4.24 -18.50
C ILE A 190 24.53 3.59 -18.49
N ARG A 191 24.98 3.05 -17.35
CA ARG A 191 26.27 2.36 -17.27
C ARG A 191 26.33 1.16 -18.20
N SER A 192 25.31 0.32 -18.17
CA SER A 192 25.20 -0.88 -19.02
C SER A 192 25.20 -0.52 -20.50
N GLY A 193 24.46 0.53 -20.90
CA GLY A 193 24.46 1.02 -22.27
C GLY A 193 25.87 1.42 -22.74
N ILE A 194 26.58 2.19 -21.91
CA ILE A 194 27.95 2.61 -22.21
C ILE A 194 28.91 1.43 -22.27
N ASP A 195 28.83 0.50 -21.32
CA ASP A 195 29.73 -0.67 -21.26
C ASP A 195 29.45 -1.70 -22.34
N SER A 196 28.26 -1.70 -22.95
CA SER A 196 27.90 -2.59 -24.07
C SER A 196 28.65 -2.26 -25.37
N LEU A 197 29.17 -1.02 -25.48
CA LEU A 197 29.85 -0.59 -26.72
C LEU A 197 31.26 -1.15 -26.82
N PRO A 198 31.70 -1.59 -28.03
CA PRO A 198 33.06 -2.06 -28.25
C PRO A 198 34.07 -0.96 -27.90
N LYS A 199 35.11 -1.31 -27.13
CA LYS A 199 36.19 -0.36 -26.74
C LYS A 199 36.87 0.31 -27.93
N GLY A 200 36.91 -0.35 -29.08
CA GLY A 200 37.45 0.18 -30.32
C GLY A 200 36.75 1.45 -30.85
N GLN A 201 35.47 1.68 -30.47
CA GLN A 201 34.77 2.93 -30.83
C GLN A 201 35.46 4.16 -30.22
N MET A 202 35.82 4.06 -28.94
CA MET A 202 36.55 5.12 -28.25
C MET A 202 37.95 5.30 -28.83
N GLU A 203 38.65 4.19 -29.14
CA GLU A 203 40.01 4.21 -29.69
C GLU A 203 40.00 4.83 -31.09
N ALA A 204 39.08 4.43 -31.96
CA ALA A 204 38.94 4.97 -33.31
C ALA A 204 38.63 6.48 -33.28
N ALA A 205 37.70 6.92 -32.41
CA ALA A 205 37.40 8.33 -32.27
C ALA A 205 38.62 9.15 -31.79
N ARG A 206 39.41 8.57 -30.89
CA ARG A 206 40.66 9.17 -30.42
C ARG A 206 41.74 9.26 -31.50
N SER A 207 41.87 8.23 -32.34
CA SER A 207 42.81 8.19 -33.48
C SER A 207 42.47 9.24 -34.52
N LEU A 208 41.19 9.62 -34.65
CA LEU A 208 40.73 10.72 -35.51
C LEU A 208 40.94 12.12 -34.85
N GLY A 209 41.68 12.21 -33.74
CA GLY A 209 42.03 13.48 -33.09
C GLY A 209 40.98 14.02 -32.11
N LEU A 210 39.89 13.30 -31.86
CA LEU A 210 38.89 13.74 -30.85
C LEU A 210 39.46 13.64 -29.43
N SER A 211 39.26 14.68 -28.62
CA SER A 211 39.53 14.57 -27.17
C SER A 211 38.60 13.51 -26.55
N ARG A 212 39.02 12.91 -25.41
CA ARG A 212 38.21 11.91 -24.70
C ARG A 212 36.77 12.37 -24.41
N GLN A 213 36.60 13.64 -24.02
CA GLN A 213 35.29 14.21 -23.76
C GLN A 213 34.44 14.34 -25.05
N LYS A 214 35.06 14.79 -26.16
CA LYS A 214 34.37 14.89 -27.45
C LYS A 214 34.01 13.51 -27.98
N ALA A 215 34.92 12.54 -27.91
CA ALA A 215 34.66 11.15 -28.32
C ALA A 215 33.52 10.55 -27.48
N PHE A 216 33.49 10.76 -26.16
CA PHE A 216 32.44 10.27 -25.30
C PHE A 216 31.08 10.91 -25.66
N ARG A 217 31.03 12.26 -25.82
CA ARG A 217 29.80 12.98 -26.11
C ARG A 217 29.22 12.73 -27.51
N TYR A 218 30.07 12.65 -28.52
CA TYR A 218 29.62 12.61 -29.92
C TYR A 218 29.63 11.21 -30.54
N VAL A 219 30.35 10.25 -29.96
CA VAL A 219 30.43 8.89 -30.46
C VAL A 219 29.82 7.89 -29.49
N ILE A 220 30.17 7.92 -28.21
CA ILE A 220 29.72 6.91 -27.24
C ILE A 220 28.26 7.15 -26.80
N ILE A 221 27.95 8.32 -26.26
CA ILE A 221 26.59 8.62 -25.74
C ILE A 221 25.48 8.39 -26.79
N PRO A 222 25.64 8.82 -28.06
CA PRO A 222 24.57 8.61 -29.05
C PRO A 222 24.33 7.15 -29.45
N GLN A 223 25.27 6.24 -29.13
CA GLN A 223 25.16 4.82 -29.41
C GLN A 223 24.77 3.98 -28.19
N ALA A 224 24.95 4.54 -26.97
CA ALA A 224 24.61 3.89 -25.71
C ALA A 224 23.12 4.08 -25.36
#